data_61964a30e6d9619b413dc404e0902def
#
_entry.id   61964a30e6d9619b413dc404e0902def
#
_cell.length_a   1.000
_cell.length_b   1.000
_cell.length_c   1.000
_cell.angle_alpha   90.00
_cell.angle_beta   90.00
_cell.angle_gamma   90.00
#
_symmetry.space_group_name_H-M   'P 1'
#
loop_
_entity.id
_entity.type
_entity.pdbx_description
1 polymer ?
#
loop_
_entity_poly.entity_id
_entity_poly.type
_entity_poly.pdbx_seq_one_letter_code
_entity_poly.pdbx_strand_id
1 'polypeptide(L)'
;MYIILAFLLGALAGGGYAALRRDPASSGGKPRSLPALLTAAAINGALWALCCLRLGFTADAALGCVLSSVLLAAALTDARTGEIPPLCSLAALILGALRLLCDLSQWQTRLIGLVAVAGPLLLLLLLSKGRAIGGGDVKLLAGCGLFLGWKLILLAFLLAFILGSVIHLIRMRFFGAERTLALGPYLAAG
;
A
#
# COMPACT_ATOMS: atom_id res chain seq x y z
N MET A 1 -21.26 16.84 2.71
CA MET A 1 -20.49 17.27 3.90
C MET A 1 -19.43 16.22 4.32
N TYR A 2 -19.81 14.97 4.56
CA TYR A 2 -18.89 13.92 5.02
C TYR A 2 -17.71 13.62 4.09
N ILE A 3 -17.92 13.65 2.78
CA ILE A 3 -16.89 13.39 1.77
C ILE A 3 -15.80 14.46 1.81
N ILE A 4 -16.21 15.73 1.96
CA ILE A 4 -15.26 16.85 2.07
C ILE A 4 -14.43 16.70 3.36
N LEU A 5 -15.08 16.33 4.48
CA LEU A 5 -14.38 16.07 5.74
C LEU A 5 -13.40 14.91 5.61
N ALA A 6 -13.81 13.80 4.99
CA ALA A 6 -12.93 12.66 4.72
C ALA A 6 -11.74 13.06 3.85
N PHE A 7 -11.98 13.83 2.78
CA PHE A 7 -10.90 14.36 1.94
C PHE A 7 -9.92 15.21 2.74
N LEU A 8 -10.41 16.13 3.57
CA LEU A 8 -9.54 17.01 4.36
C LEU A 8 -8.73 16.23 5.39
N LEU A 9 -9.34 15.30 6.11
CA LEU A 9 -8.65 14.44 7.09
C LEU A 9 -7.61 13.55 6.40
N GLY A 10 -7.94 12.95 5.27
CA GLY A 10 -7.01 12.17 4.47
C GLY A 10 -5.84 13.00 3.95
N ALA A 11 -6.11 14.22 3.47
CA ALA A 11 -5.08 15.14 3.02
C ALA A 11 -4.13 15.54 4.16
N LEU A 12 -4.66 15.81 5.36
CA LEU A 12 -3.85 16.10 6.55
C LEU A 12 -2.98 14.88 6.94
N ALA A 13 -3.53 13.68 6.93
CA ALA A 13 -2.79 12.47 7.24
C ALA A 13 -1.66 12.20 6.24
N GLY A 14 -1.93 12.29 4.93
CA GLY A 14 -0.94 12.07 3.88
C GLY A 14 0.13 13.14 3.83
N GLY A 15 -0.25 14.42 3.94
CA GLY A 15 0.67 15.55 4.03
C GLY A 15 1.52 15.51 5.30
N GLY A 16 0.90 15.22 6.43
CA GLY A 16 1.59 15.08 7.73
C GLY A 16 2.62 13.96 7.72
N TYR A 17 2.26 12.78 7.21
CA TYR A 17 3.22 11.68 7.04
C TYR A 17 4.40 12.08 6.15
N ALA A 18 4.10 12.71 5.00
CA ALA A 18 5.13 13.14 4.07
C ALA A 18 6.03 14.24 4.66
N ALA A 19 5.52 15.11 5.53
CA ALA A 19 6.28 16.16 6.22
C ALA A 19 7.18 15.61 7.32
N LEU A 20 6.69 14.62 8.10
CA LEU A 20 7.45 14.01 9.20
C LEU A 20 8.64 13.19 8.73
N ARG A 21 8.56 12.60 7.54
CA ARG A 21 9.66 11.83 6.94
C ARG A 21 10.62 12.76 6.21
N ARG A 22 11.82 12.90 6.78
CA ARG A 22 12.95 13.60 6.14
C ARG A 22 13.40 12.85 4.90
N ASP A 23 13.92 13.56 3.92
CA ASP A 23 14.40 12.96 2.67
C ASP A 23 15.74 12.25 2.92
N PRO A 24 15.82 10.89 2.86
CA PRO A 24 17.06 10.18 3.12
C PRO A 24 18.13 10.44 2.04
N ALA A 25 17.69 10.89 0.85
CA ALA A 25 18.59 11.20 -0.27
C ALA A 25 19.29 12.56 -0.14
N SER A 26 18.90 13.43 0.81
CA SER A 26 19.57 14.70 1.03
C SER A 26 20.59 14.58 2.17
N SER A 27 21.83 14.90 1.89
CA SER A 27 22.86 15.10 2.92
C SER A 27 22.43 16.23 3.87
N GLY A 28 21.84 15.87 5.02
CA GLY A 28 21.34 16.83 6.02
C GLY A 28 19.83 16.72 6.31
N GLY A 29 19.11 15.73 5.75
CA GLY A 29 17.71 15.47 6.10
C GLY A 29 16.77 16.64 5.80
N LYS A 30 16.89 17.26 4.62
CA LYS A 30 16.01 18.37 4.20
C LYS A 30 14.53 17.93 4.18
N PRO A 31 13.61 18.83 4.57
CA PRO A 31 12.18 18.56 4.44
C PRO A 31 11.81 18.33 2.97
N ARG A 32 10.78 17.51 2.73
CA ARG A 32 10.26 17.28 1.38
C ARG A 32 9.84 18.59 0.72
N SER A 33 10.02 18.66 -0.60
CA SER A 33 9.54 19.81 -1.38
C SER A 33 8.02 19.98 -1.23
N LEU A 34 7.57 21.21 -1.16
CA LEU A 34 6.15 21.55 -1.02
C LEU A 34 5.25 20.82 -2.05
N PRO A 35 5.61 20.71 -3.35
CA PRO A 35 4.80 19.95 -4.32
C PRO A 35 4.68 18.47 -3.97
N ALA A 36 5.72 17.84 -3.44
CA ALA A 36 5.64 16.43 -3.02
C ALA A 36 4.73 16.23 -1.80
N LEU A 37 4.66 17.20 -0.90
CA LEU A 37 3.72 17.18 0.23
C LEU A 37 2.28 17.32 -0.26
N LEU A 38 2.03 18.27 -1.16
CA LEU A 38 0.71 18.53 -1.72
C LEU A 38 0.19 17.34 -2.56
N THR A 39 1.05 16.69 -3.34
CA THR A 39 0.66 15.50 -4.10
C THR A 39 0.31 14.32 -3.17
N ALA A 40 1.09 14.06 -2.14
CA ALA A 40 0.77 13.02 -1.15
C ALA A 40 -0.53 13.32 -0.40
N ALA A 41 -0.75 14.57 0.00
CA ALA A 41 -1.97 15.02 0.63
C ALA A 41 -3.19 14.84 -0.29
N ALA A 42 -3.10 15.27 -1.54
CA ALA A 42 -4.18 15.15 -2.52
C ALA A 42 -4.55 13.69 -2.82
N ILE A 43 -3.54 12.83 -3.01
CA ILE A 43 -3.76 11.40 -3.27
C ILE A 43 -4.45 10.75 -2.07
N ASN A 44 -3.95 10.97 -0.85
CA ASN A 44 -4.53 10.34 0.33
C ASN A 44 -5.94 10.87 0.61
N GLY A 45 -6.17 12.16 0.42
CA GLY A 45 -7.50 12.76 0.54
C GLY A 45 -8.50 12.17 -0.47
N ALA A 46 -8.07 11.98 -1.73
CA ALA A 46 -8.89 11.35 -2.76
C ALA A 46 -9.22 9.89 -2.42
N LEU A 47 -8.25 9.12 -1.89
CA LEU A 47 -8.47 7.74 -1.45
C LEU A 47 -9.46 7.67 -0.30
N TRP A 48 -9.37 8.56 0.68
CA TRP A 48 -10.33 8.61 1.80
C TRP A 48 -11.73 8.99 1.33
N ALA A 49 -11.85 9.99 0.43
CA ALA A 49 -13.12 10.36 -0.16
C ALA A 49 -13.74 9.19 -0.94
N LEU A 50 -12.94 8.45 -1.70
CA LEU A 50 -13.38 7.27 -2.45
C LEU A 50 -13.84 6.14 -1.52
N CYS A 51 -13.12 5.85 -0.43
CA CYS A 51 -13.53 4.88 0.57
C CYS A 51 -14.90 5.25 1.18
N CYS A 52 -15.08 6.50 1.57
CA CYS A 52 -16.35 6.97 2.13
C CYS A 52 -17.49 6.97 1.10
N LEU A 53 -17.21 7.27 -0.17
CA LEU A 53 -18.19 7.19 -1.26
C LEU A 53 -18.68 5.77 -1.52
N ARG A 54 -17.78 4.78 -1.43
CA ARG A 54 -18.09 3.38 -1.75
C ARG A 54 -18.70 2.62 -0.56
N LEU A 55 -18.21 2.86 0.64
CA LEU A 55 -18.58 2.10 1.85
C LEU A 55 -19.52 2.87 2.78
N GLY A 56 -19.83 4.13 2.48
CA GLY A 56 -20.58 4.98 3.37
C GLY A 56 -19.79 5.35 4.62
N PHE A 57 -20.48 5.76 5.69
CA PHE A 57 -19.87 6.13 6.97
C PHE A 57 -19.92 4.94 7.93
N THR A 58 -19.10 3.94 7.63
CA THR A 58 -19.04 2.66 8.36
C THR A 58 -17.68 2.46 9.02
N ALA A 59 -17.59 1.54 9.98
CA ALA A 59 -16.32 1.13 10.56
C ALA A 59 -15.36 0.58 9.48
N ASP A 60 -15.91 -0.11 8.48
CA ASP A 60 -15.16 -0.63 7.34
C ASP A 60 -14.53 0.50 6.50
N ALA A 61 -15.26 1.61 6.30
CA ALA A 61 -14.71 2.78 5.63
C ALA A 61 -13.56 3.40 6.43
N ALA A 62 -13.71 3.51 7.75
CA ALA A 62 -12.65 4.05 8.61
C ALA A 62 -11.38 3.19 8.56
N LEU A 63 -11.52 1.87 8.69
CA LEU A 63 -10.39 0.94 8.57
C LEU A 63 -9.76 0.99 7.17
N GLY A 64 -10.58 1.10 6.11
CA GLY A 64 -10.12 1.26 4.72
C GLY A 64 -9.34 2.56 4.52
N CYS A 65 -9.78 3.66 5.11
CA CYS A 65 -9.07 4.95 5.09
C CYS A 65 -7.69 4.84 5.76
N VAL A 66 -7.60 4.17 6.91
CA VAL A 66 -6.31 3.97 7.58
C VAL A 66 -5.41 3.06 6.76
N LEU A 67 -5.95 1.96 6.20
CA LEU A 67 -5.17 1.06 5.34
C LEU A 67 -4.63 1.80 4.11
N SER A 68 -5.45 2.61 3.42
CA SER A 68 -5.00 3.39 2.26
C SER A 68 -3.85 4.34 2.60
N SER A 69 -3.88 4.95 3.79
CA SER A 69 -2.79 5.80 4.28
C SER A 69 -1.50 5.00 4.54
N VAL A 70 -1.62 3.78 5.10
CA VAL A 70 -0.49 2.87 5.32
C VAL A 70 0.11 2.43 3.98
N LEU A 71 -0.73 2.09 2.99
CA LEU A 71 -0.28 1.72 1.65
C LEU A 71 0.41 2.88 0.92
N LEU A 72 -0.14 4.09 1.02
CA LEU A 72 0.50 5.28 0.46
C LEU A 72 1.86 5.53 1.13
N ALA A 73 1.95 5.37 2.45
CA ALA A 73 3.20 5.51 3.19
C ALA A 73 4.25 4.47 2.75
N ALA A 74 3.84 3.21 2.58
CA ALA A 74 4.68 2.13 2.07
C ALA A 74 5.16 2.44 0.65
N ALA A 75 4.25 2.83 -0.26
CA ALA A 75 4.55 3.18 -1.64
C ALA A 75 5.55 4.34 -1.77
N LEU A 76 5.33 5.42 -0.99
CA LEU A 76 6.23 6.58 -0.99
C LEU A 76 7.62 6.27 -0.43
N THR A 77 7.73 5.28 0.44
CA THR A 77 9.02 4.87 0.99
C THR A 77 9.71 3.92 0.02
N ASP A 78 9.01 2.89 -0.45
CA ASP A 78 9.53 1.90 -1.40
C ASP A 78 10.02 2.54 -2.71
N ALA A 79 9.29 3.50 -3.26
CA ALA A 79 9.70 4.23 -4.46
C ALA A 79 11.04 4.97 -4.33
N ARG A 80 11.55 5.16 -3.11
CA ARG A 80 12.78 5.89 -2.83
C ARG A 80 13.91 5.03 -2.29
N THR A 81 13.56 4.13 -1.38
CA THR A 81 14.54 3.29 -0.68
C THR A 81 14.62 1.88 -1.26
N GLY A 82 13.63 1.47 -2.07
CA GLY A 82 13.49 0.09 -2.55
C GLY A 82 13.13 -0.90 -1.44
N GLU A 83 12.72 -0.40 -0.26
CA GLU A 83 12.35 -1.22 0.89
C GLU A 83 11.06 -0.74 1.53
N ILE A 84 10.19 -1.69 1.88
CA ILE A 84 8.96 -1.41 2.63
C ILE A 84 9.28 -1.39 4.13
N PRO A 85 8.95 -0.29 4.85
CA PRO A 85 9.17 -0.23 6.30
C PRO A 85 8.42 -1.34 7.03
N PRO A 86 9.04 -2.06 7.97
CA PRO A 86 8.38 -3.13 8.72
C PRO A 86 7.14 -2.65 9.49
N LEU A 87 7.12 -1.37 9.88
CA LEU A 87 5.95 -0.76 10.52
C LEU A 87 4.71 -0.71 9.61
N CYS A 88 4.89 -0.48 8.30
CA CYS A 88 3.77 -0.49 7.35
C CYS A 88 3.18 -1.89 7.19
N SER A 89 4.02 -2.90 7.08
CA SER A 89 3.60 -4.31 7.00
C SER A 89 2.89 -4.76 8.28
N LEU A 90 3.42 -4.36 9.45
CA LEU A 90 2.81 -4.65 10.75
C LEU A 90 1.44 -3.94 10.88
N ALA A 91 1.36 -2.67 10.50
CA ALA A 91 0.11 -1.92 10.54
C ALA A 91 -0.96 -2.55 9.64
N ALA A 92 -0.61 -2.99 8.43
CA ALA A 92 -1.51 -3.68 7.53
C ALA A 92 -2.02 -5.00 8.14
N LEU A 93 -1.16 -5.78 8.80
CA LEU A 93 -1.55 -7.01 9.52
C LEU A 93 -2.50 -6.72 10.68
N ILE A 94 -2.22 -5.70 11.49
CA ILE A 94 -3.08 -5.30 12.60
C ILE A 94 -4.46 -4.87 12.07
N LEU A 95 -4.51 -4.05 11.01
CA LEU A 95 -5.77 -3.62 10.41
C LEU A 95 -6.55 -4.80 9.83
N GLY A 96 -5.87 -5.76 9.19
CA GLY A 96 -6.49 -7.00 8.72
C GLY A 96 -7.08 -7.83 9.86
N ALA A 97 -6.34 -7.96 10.97
CA ALA A 97 -6.81 -8.66 12.17
C ALA A 97 -7.99 -7.95 12.82
N LEU A 98 -7.95 -6.62 12.96
CA LEU A 98 -9.07 -5.84 13.49
C LEU A 98 -10.33 -6.02 12.63
N ARG A 99 -10.19 -5.98 11.31
CA ARG A 99 -11.33 -6.19 10.40
C ARG A 99 -11.88 -7.62 10.51
N LEU A 100 -11.02 -8.62 10.69
CA LEU A 100 -11.44 -9.99 10.94
C LEU A 100 -12.26 -10.10 12.23
N LEU A 101 -11.84 -9.42 13.30
CA LEU A 101 -12.54 -9.41 14.58
C LEU A 101 -13.90 -8.67 14.51
N CYS A 102 -13.98 -7.60 13.68
CA CYS A 102 -15.22 -6.86 13.47
C CYS A 102 -16.28 -7.66 12.69
N ASP A 103 -15.86 -8.55 11.80
CA ASP A 103 -16.74 -9.37 10.98
C ASP A 103 -16.23 -10.82 10.91
N LEU A 104 -16.61 -11.61 11.89
CA LEU A 104 -16.26 -13.03 11.98
C LEU A 104 -17.05 -13.90 10.99
N SER A 105 -18.09 -13.37 10.33
CA SER A 105 -18.88 -14.17 9.37
C SER A 105 -18.06 -14.58 8.15
N GLN A 106 -17.05 -13.78 7.80
CA GLN A 106 -16.19 -13.99 6.63
C GLN A 106 -14.77 -14.46 6.96
N TRP A 107 -14.56 -15.05 8.12
CA TRP A 107 -13.23 -15.45 8.60
C TRP A 107 -12.47 -16.35 7.61
N GLN A 108 -13.17 -17.31 6.98
CA GLN A 108 -12.57 -18.23 5.99
C GLN A 108 -12.04 -17.45 4.77
N THR A 109 -12.87 -16.56 4.22
CA THR A 109 -12.51 -15.72 3.07
C THR A 109 -11.26 -14.87 3.36
N ARG A 110 -11.14 -14.36 4.57
CA ARG A 110 -10.02 -13.50 5.01
C ARG A 110 -8.77 -14.32 5.28
N LEU A 111 -8.87 -15.46 5.96
CA LEU A 111 -7.73 -16.35 6.20
C LEU A 111 -7.19 -16.94 4.88
N ILE A 112 -8.06 -17.32 3.95
CA ILE A 112 -7.63 -17.72 2.60
C ILE A 112 -6.93 -16.54 1.93
N GLY A 113 -7.43 -15.30 2.07
CA GLY A 113 -6.84 -14.10 1.51
C GLY A 113 -5.42 -13.84 2.01
N LEU A 114 -5.17 -14.07 3.30
CA LEU A 114 -3.84 -13.95 3.89
C LEU A 114 -2.80 -14.84 3.17
N VAL A 115 -3.21 -16.05 2.76
CA VAL A 115 -2.31 -17.05 2.17
C VAL A 115 -2.33 -17.02 0.64
N ALA A 116 -3.44 -16.60 0.02
CA ALA A 116 -3.67 -16.72 -1.42
C ALA A 116 -2.59 -16.07 -2.30
N VAL A 117 -2.12 -14.89 -1.90
CA VAL A 117 -1.04 -14.17 -2.61
C VAL A 117 0.27 -14.28 -1.84
N ALA A 118 0.24 -14.06 -0.53
CA ALA A 118 1.45 -14.09 0.28
C ALA A 118 2.10 -15.47 0.32
N GLY A 119 1.34 -16.57 0.26
CA GLY A 119 1.85 -17.94 0.27
C GLY A 119 2.75 -18.24 -0.94
N PRO A 120 2.27 -18.10 -2.18
CA PRO A 120 3.09 -18.28 -3.38
C PRO A 120 4.31 -17.34 -3.43
N LEU A 121 4.15 -16.09 -2.98
CA LEU A 121 5.25 -15.12 -2.93
C LEU A 121 6.29 -15.48 -1.86
N LEU A 122 5.85 -16.01 -0.71
CA LEU A 122 6.74 -16.51 0.33
C LEU A 122 7.53 -17.72 -0.19
N LEU A 123 6.88 -18.65 -0.90
CA LEU A 123 7.55 -19.77 -1.52
C LEU A 123 8.60 -19.30 -2.52
N LEU A 124 8.26 -18.32 -3.37
CA LEU A 124 9.19 -17.74 -4.32
C LEU A 124 10.36 -17.01 -3.62
N LEU A 125 10.10 -16.31 -2.53
CA LEU A 125 11.11 -15.68 -1.68
C LEU A 125 12.11 -16.70 -1.15
N LEU A 126 11.62 -17.83 -0.61
CA LEU A 126 12.45 -18.90 -0.06
C LEU A 126 13.27 -19.60 -1.16
N LEU A 127 12.65 -19.95 -2.28
CA LEU A 127 13.33 -20.60 -3.42
C LEU A 127 14.39 -19.69 -4.05
N SER A 128 14.11 -18.39 -4.15
CA SER A 128 15.06 -17.40 -4.70
C SER A 128 16.11 -16.93 -3.70
N LYS A 129 16.06 -17.39 -2.45
CA LYS A 129 16.93 -16.92 -1.35
C LYS A 129 16.87 -15.39 -1.19
N GLY A 130 15.69 -14.81 -1.32
CA GLY A 130 15.45 -13.37 -1.18
C GLY A 130 15.85 -12.50 -2.36
N ARG A 131 16.23 -13.09 -3.51
CA ARG A 131 16.70 -12.33 -4.68
C ARG A 131 15.57 -11.87 -5.61
N ALA A 132 14.43 -12.56 -5.63
CA ALA A 132 13.35 -12.28 -6.57
C ALA A 132 12.32 -11.28 -6.02
N ILE A 133 12.02 -11.34 -4.72
CA ILE A 133 10.98 -10.51 -4.07
C ILE A 133 11.46 -10.09 -2.69
N GLY A 134 11.09 -8.87 -2.27
CA GLY A 134 11.36 -8.35 -0.94
C GLY A 134 10.47 -9.02 0.13
N GLY A 135 11.05 -9.35 1.29
CA GLY A 135 10.27 -9.89 2.41
C GLY A 135 9.22 -8.92 2.97
N GLY A 136 9.41 -7.61 2.73
CA GLY A 136 8.45 -6.56 3.07
C GLY A 136 7.16 -6.66 2.26
N ASP A 137 7.27 -6.92 0.95
CA ASP A 137 6.14 -7.09 0.04
C ASP A 137 5.24 -8.26 0.47
N VAL A 138 5.86 -9.40 0.80
CA VAL A 138 5.12 -10.60 1.24
C VAL A 138 4.32 -10.32 2.51
N LYS A 139 4.93 -9.65 3.50
CA LYS A 139 4.26 -9.28 4.76
C LYS A 139 3.15 -8.26 4.56
N LEU A 140 3.38 -7.26 3.70
CA LEU A 140 2.37 -6.25 3.37
C LEU A 140 1.16 -6.90 2.69
N LEU A 141 1.39 -7.75 1.68
CA LEU A 141 0.34 -8.46 0.97
C LEU A 141 -0.42 -9.45 1.86
N ALA A 142 0.25 -10.08 2.83
CA ALA A 142 -0.42 -10.90 3.83
C ALA A 142 -1.44 -10.09 4.65
N GLY A 143 -1.04 -8.90 5.12
CA GLY A 143 -1.92 -7.97 5.83
C GLY A 143 -3.09 -7.48 4.98
N CYS A 144 -2.81 -7.08 3.73
CA CYS A 144 -3.84 -6.67 2.78
C CYS A 144 -4.80 -7.83 2.45
N GLY A 145 -4.29 -9.04 2.29
CA GLY A 145 -5.09 -10.23 2.03
C GLY A 145 -6.04 -10.58 3.17
N LEU A 146 -5.57 -10.45 4.41
CA LEU A 146 -6.39 -10.60 5.60
C LEU A 146 -7.50 -9.54 5.69
N PHE A 147 -7.19 -8.31 5.24
CA PHE A 147 -8.14 -7.19 5.22
C PHE A 147 -9.19 -7.35 4.11
N LEU A 148 -8.76 -7.60 2.87
CA LEU A 148 -9.60 -7.62 1.66
C LEU A 148 -10.30 -8.97 1.44
N GLY A 149 -9.71 -10.07 1.90
CA GLY A 149 -10.13 -11.43 1.54
C GLY A 149 -9.57 -11.87 0.18
N TRP A 150 -9.70 -13.18 -0.12
CA TRP A 150 -9.00 -13.81 -1.23
C TRP A 150 -9.38 -13.28 -2.63
N LYS A 151 -10.65 -12.94 -2.87
CA LYS A 151 -11.10 -12.46 -4.19
C LYS A 151 -10.51 -11.09 -4.52
N LEU A 152 -10.61 -10.17 -3.58
CA LEU A 152 -10.15 -8.80 -3.81
C LEU A 152 -8.63 -8.71 -3.82
N ILE A 153 -7.92 -9.46 -2.96
CA ILE A 153 -6.45 -9.43 -2.96
C ILE A 153 -5.87 -10.04 -4.25
N LEU A 154 -6.48 -11.09 -4.80
CA LEU A 154 -6.07 -11.64 -6.09
C LEU A 154 -6.27 -10.64 -7.23
N LEU A 155 -7.42 -9.96 -7.25
CA LEU A 155 -7.70 -8.92 -8.24
C LEU A 155 -6.72 -7.75 -8.11
N ALA A 156 -6.51 -7.25 -6.89
CA ALA A 156 -5.57 -6.17 -6.60
C ALA A 156 -4.15 -6.54 -7.01
N PHE A 157 -3.72 -7.76 -6.68
CA PHE A 157 -2.39 -8.26 -7.07
C PHE A 157 -2.23 -8.37 -8.59
N LEU A 158 -3.24 -8.88 -9.29
CA LEU A 158 -3.23 -8.97 -10.75
C LEU A 158 -3.13 -7.58 -11.40
N LEU A 159 -3.95 -6.63 -10.93
CA LEU A 159 -3.91 -5.24 -11.42
C LEU A 159 -2.54 -4.60 -11.13
N ALA A 160 -2.02 -4.76 -9.93
CA ALA A 160 -0.70 -4.25 -9.55
C ALA A 160 0.41 -4.83 -10.44
N PHE A 161 0.35 -6.14 -10.72
CA PHE A 161 1.32 -6.81 -11.58
C PHE A 161 1.25 -6.31 -13.03
N ILE A 162 0.05 -6.16 -13.59
CA ILE A 162 -0.14 -5.63 -14.95
C ILE A 162 0.37 -4.19 -15.04
N LEU A 163 -0.08 -3.32 -14.14
CA LEU A 163 0.32 -1.91 -14.11
C LEU A 163 1.83 -1.77 -13.92
N GLY A 164 2.40 -2.52 -12.98
CA GLY A 164 3.83 -2.52 -12.71
C GLY A 164 4.65 -2.95 -13.92
N SER A 165 4.23 -4.04 -14.57
CA SER A 165 4.89 -4.56 -15.77
C SER A 165 4.84 -3.57 -16.93
N VAL A 166 3.67 -2.98 -17.20
CA VAL A 166 3.49 -2.00 -18.29
C VAL A 166 4.34 -0.76 -18.05
N ILE A 167 4.27 -0.19 -16.84
CA ILE A 167 5.03 1.02 -16.52
C ILE A 167 6.55 0.74 -16.55
N HIS A 168 6.96 -0.43 -16.05
CA HIS A 168 8.38 -0.81 -16.09
C HIS A 168 8.87 -0.98 -17.53
N LEU A 169 8.07 -1.61 -18.39
CA LEU A 169 8.40 -1.78 -19.82
C LEU A 169 8.55 -0.42 -20.51
N ILE A 170 7.66 0.53 -20.23
CA ILE A 170 7.73 1.90 -20.74
C ILE A 170 9.01 2.58 -20.24
N ARG A 171 9.33 2.48 -18.95
CA ARG A 171 10.54 3.07 -18.37
C ARG A 171 11.82 2.49 -18.97
N MET A 172 11.86 1.18 -19.17
CA MET A 172 13.00 0.53 -19.84
C MET A 172 13.16 1.01 -21.28
N ARG A 173 12.05 1.14 -22.02
CA ARG A 173 12.06 1.52 -23.45
C ARG A 173 12.48 2.97 -23.67
N PHE A 174 12.02 3.89 -22.80
CA PHE A 174 12.19 5.33 -23.03
C PHE A 174 13.22 6.00 -22.14
N PHE A 175 13.54 5.42 -20.98
CA PHE A 175 14.41 6.06 -19.98
C PHE A 175 15.62 5.21 -19.57
N GLY A 176 15.84 4.06 -20.19
CA GLY A 176 17.00 3.20 -19.88
C GLY A 176 17.06 2.75 -18.40
N ALA A 177 15.88 2.54 -17.78
CA ALA A 177 15.79 2.17 -16.37
C ALA A 177 16.48 0.82 -16.10
N GLU A 178 17.09 0.70 -14.90
CA GLU A 178 17.69 -0.54 -14.44
C GLU A 178 16.65 -1.67 -14.32
N ARG A 179 17.11 -2.93 -14.38
CA ARG A 179 16.25 -4.13 -14.36
C ARG A 179 15.54 -4.39 -13.03
N THR A 180 15.75 -3.59 -12.01
CA THR A 180 15.13 -3.73 -10.69
C THR A 180 13.81 -2.98 -10.63
N LEU A 181 12.74 -3.68 -10.27
CA LEU A 181 11.38 -3.15 -10.13
C LEU A 181 11.05 -2.95 -8.63
N ALA A 182 10.79 -1.72 -8.22
CA ALA A 182 10.17 -1.45 -6.93
C ALA A 182 8.68 -1.78 -7.02
N LEU A 183 8.25 -2.88 -6.41
CA LEU A 183 6.87 -3.40 -6.50
C LEU A 183 5.89 -2.62 -5.61
N GLY A 184 6.36 -2.02 -4.52
CA GLY A 184 5.52 -1.37 -3.51
C GLY A 184 4.52 -0.34 -4.04
N PRO A 185 4.92 0.63 -4.91
CA PRO A 185 3.99 1.61 -5.45
C PRO A 185 2.86 1.00 -6.27
N TYR A 186 3.14 -0.08 -7.00
CA TYR A 186 2.15 -0.77 -7.84
C TYR A 186 1.21 -1.64 -7.00
N LEU A 187 1.71 -2.27 -5.94
CA LEU A 187 0.90 -3.02 -4.98
C LEU A 187 -0.06 -2.11 -4.20
N ALA A 188 0.34 -0.87 -3.95
CA ALA A 188 -0.52 0.11 -3.29
C ALA A 188 -1.61 0.67 -4.22
N ALA A 189 -1.41 0.58 -5.55
CA ALA A 189 -2.36 1.07 -6.55
C ALA A 189 -3.39 0.00 -6.98
N GLY A 190 -3.07 -1.31 -6.86
CA GLY A 190 -3.96 -2.44 -7.17
C GLY A 190 -4.90 -2.75 -6.03
#